data_887f2649f502acd01a31d7f6c02c7b91
#
_entry.id   887f2649f502acd01a31d7f6c02c7b91
#
_cell.length_a   1.000
_cell.length_b   1.000
_cell.length_c   1.000
_cell.angle_alpha   90.00
_cell.angle_beta   90.00
_cell.angle_gamma   90.00
#
_symmetry.space_group_name_H-M   'P 1'
#
loop_
_entity.id
_entity.type
_entity.pdbx_description
1 polymer ?
#
loop_
_entity_poly.entity_id
_entity_poly.type
_entity_poly.pdbx_seq_one_letter_code
_entity_poly.pdbx_strand_id
1 'polypeptide(L)'
;MDNARLHHAIVSSFLARKRPPSVDEIAAQFGCSRDRARAALRALADDHGAVLHPGSDEIWIVHPFSAAPTTCVVKSGDCAWWGNCAWCSLGLAHLAGGNATIETRTGAIGEHATIRIEDGRLLDSDYVVHFPIPMRRAWANVVYTCSVQLLFRDEAEVDAWCATRGIPKGDVRPIERIWNFARDWYGRHADAHWTKWSTQEAAELFARHGLDGPIWALSDDGGRF
;
A
#
# COMPACT_ATOMS: atom_id res chain seq x y z
N MET A 1 -12.73 -15.53 -14.13
CA MET A 1 -11.37 -15.51 -13.53
C MET A 1 -11.61 -15.17 -12.07
N ASP A 2 -10.96 -15.87 -11.16
CA ASP A 2 -11.10 -15.65 -9.73
C ASP A 2 -10.19 -14.46 -9.31
N ASN A 3 -10.70 -13.53 -8.49
CA ASN A 3 -9.99 -12.34 -8.03
C ASN A 3 -8.71 -12.67 -7.24
N ALA A 4 -8.73 -13.74 -6.43
CA ALA A 4 -7.54 -14.17 -5.70
C ALA A 4 -6.38 -14.56 -6.63
N ARG A 5 -6.67 -15.40 -7.62
CA ARG A 5 -5.68 -15.84 -8.62
C ARG A 5 -5.17 -14.68 -9.48
N LEU A 6 -6.05 -13.76 -9.86
CA LEU A 6 -5.64 -12.57 -10.63
C LEU A 6 -4.76 -11.65 -9.80
N HIS A 7 -5.15 -11.34 -8.57
CA HIS A 7 -4.35 -10.54 -7.65
C HIS A 7 -2.96 -11.16 -7.41
N HIS A 8 -2.91 -12.45 -7.13
CA HIS A 8 -1.64 -13.18 -6.95
C HIS A 8 -0.75 -13.09 -8.20
N ALA A 9 -1.32 -13.26 -9.40
CA ALA A 9 -0.55 -13.14 -10.65
C ALA A 9 0.04 -11.72 -10.83
N ILE A 10 -0.71 -10.68 -10.45
CA ILE A 10 -0.25 -9.29 -10.53
C ILE A 10 0.87 -9.03 -9.51
N VAL A 11 0.67 -9.41 -8.24
CA VAL A 11 1.70 -9.25 -7.19
C VAL A 11 2.98 -10.02 -7.56
N SER A 12 2.85 -11.27 -8.02
CA SER A 12 3.98 -12.08 -8.49
C SER A 12 4.73 -11.43 -9.65
N SER A 13 4.00 -10.77 -10.57
CA SER A 13 4.61 -10.03 -11.68
C SER A 13 5.40 -8.82 -11.18
N PHE A 14 4.87 -8.04 -10.23
CA PHE A 14 5.61 -6.95 -9.62
C PHE A 14 6.90 -7.43 -8.94
N LEU A 15 6.81 -8.49 -8.13
CA LEU A 15 7.97 -9.04 -7.44
C LEU A 15 9.04 -9.55 -8.43
N ALA A 16 8.64 -10.31 -9.44
CA ALA A 16 9.57 -10.94 -10.37
C ALA A 16 10.06 -10.00 -11.49
N ARG A 17 9.19 -9.13 -12.01
CA ARG A 17 9.44 -8.31 -13.21
C ARG A 17 9.44 -6.81 -12.97
N LYS A 18 9.18 -6.36 -11.73
CA LYS A 18 9.14 -4.95 -11.31
C LYS A 18 8.05 -4.11 -12.00
N ARG A 19 7.07 -4.76 -12.61
CA ARG A 19 5.93 -4.15 -13.30
C ARG A 19 4.69 -5.03 -13.24
N PRO A 20 3.49 -4.46 -13.39
CA PRO A 20 2.28 -5.28 -13.55
C PRO A 20 2.29 -6.01 -14.90
N PRO A 21 1.50 -7.09 -15.03
CA PRO A 21 1.24 -7.69 -16.33
C PRO A 21 0.31 -6.80 -17.17
N SER A 22 0.50 -6.80 -18.48
CA SER A 22 -0.46 -6.20 -19.42
C SER A 22 -1.73 -7.05 -19.54
N VAL A 23 -2.79 -6.48 -20.12
CA VAL A 23 -4.03 -7.22 -20.43
C VAL A 23 -3.73 -8.45 -21.30
N ASP A 24 -2.81 -8.35 -22.25
CA ASP A 24 -2.42 -9.46 -23.13
C ASP A 24 -1.69 -10.57 -22.36
N GLU A 25 -0.78 -10.20 -21.47
CA GLU A 25 -0.09 -11.15 -20.60
C GLU A 25 -1.08 -11.89 -19.67
N ILE A 26 -2.05 -11.17 -19.11
CA ILE A 26 -3.12 -11.77 -18.30
C ILE A 26 -3.96 -12.72 -19.17
N ALA A 27 -4.41 -12.29 -20.35
CA ALA A 27 -5.19 -13.12 -21.25
C ALA A 27 -4.46 -14.41 -21.62
N ALA A 28 -3.17 -14.31 -21.95
CA ALA A 28 -2.33 -15.47 -22.27
C ALA A 28 -2.14 -16.39 -21.05
N GLN A 29 -1.81 -15.84 -19.88
CA GLN A 29 -1.57 -16.61 -18.65
C GLN A 29 -2.81 -17.40 -18.20
N PHE A 30 -4.00 -16.82 -18.37
CA PHE A 30 -5.27 -17.45 -17.95
C PHE A 30 -6.03 -18.15 -19.09
N GLY A 31 -5.48 -18.21 -20.30
CA GLY A 31 -6.11 -18.86 -21.44
C GLY A 31 -7.48 -18.27 -21.80
N CYS A 32 -7.62 -16.94 -21.76
CA CYS A 32 -8.90 -16.27 -22.01
C CYS A 32 -8.78 -15.14 -23.04
N SER A 33 -9.90 -14.59 -23.49
CA SER A 33 -9.88 -13.42 -24.38
C SER A 33 -9.44 -12.14 -23.64
N ARG A 34 -8.95 -11.14 -24.40
CA ARG A 34 -8.64 -9.81 -23.86
C ARG A 34 -9.81 -9.18 -23.13
N ASP A 35 -11.02 -9.31 -23.69
CA ASP A 35 -12.22 -8.73 -23.07
C ASP A 35 -12.55 -9.38 -21.74
N ARG A 36 -12.33 -10.68 -21.61
CA ARG A 36 -12.47 -11.39 -20.34
C ARG A 36 -11.39 -10.98 -19.31
N ALA A 37 -10.15 -10.74 -19.75
CA ALA A 37 -9.09 -10.22 -18.91
C ALA A 37 -9.41 -8.82 -18.40
N ARG A 38 -9.89 -7.91 -19.28
CA ARG A 38 -10.35 -6.57 -18.91
C ARG A 38 -11.49 -6.59 -17.92
N ALA A 39 -12.52 -7.41 -18.18
CA ALA A 39 -13.66 -7.54 -17.27
C ALA A 39 -13.21 -8.03 -15.88
N ALA A 40 -12.25 -8.97 -15.82
CA ALA A 40 -11.70 -9.45 -14.56
C ALA A 40 -10.88 -8.36 -13.81
N LEU A 41 -10.10 -7.55 -14.53
CA LEU A 41 -9.37 -6.41 -13.93
C LEU A 41 -10.33 -5.37 -13.35
N ARG A 42 -11.42 -5.06 -14.05
CA ARG A 42 -12.45 -4.13 -13.55
C ARG A 42 -13.13 -4.70 -12.32
N ALA A 43 -13.53 -5.97 -12.32
CA ALA A 43 -14.10 -6.62 -11.15
C ALA A 43 -13.14 -6.63 -9.96
N LEU A 44 -11.83 -6.84 -10.18
CA LEU A 44 -10.83 -6.74 -9.13
C LEU A 44 -10.70 -5.29 -8.61
N ALA A 45 -10.82 -4.29 -9.48
CA ALA A 45 -10.80 -2.89 -9.08
C ALA A 45 -12.07 -2.48 -8.31
N ASP A 46 -13.24 -2.98 -8.70
CA ASP A 46 -14.51 -2.76 -7.99
C ASP A 46 -14.46 -3.36 -6.56
N ASP A 47 -13.73 -4.46 -6.38
CA ASP A 47 -13.45 -5.08 -5.06
C ASP A 47 -12.27 -4.40 -4.31
N HIS A 48 -11.79 -3.24 -4.76
CA HIS A 48 -10.63 -2.55 -4.19
C HIS A 48 -9.32 -3.37 -4.21
N GLY A 49 -9.21 -4.41 -5.01
CA GLY A 49 -8.00 -5.22 -5.16
C GLY A 49 -6.97 -4.61 -6.10
N ALA A 50 -7.37 -3.66 -6.93
CA ALA A 50 -6.50 -2.91 -7.83
C ALA A 50 -7.03 -1.50 -8.04
N VAL A 51 -6.17 -0.60 -8.56
CA VAL A 51 -6.55 0.69 -9.14
C VAL A 51 -6.09 0.70 -10.59
N LEU A 52 -7.01 0.99 -11.50
CA LEU A 52 -6.70 1.11 -12.92
C LEU A 52 -6.49 2.58 -13.29
N HIS A 53 -5.73 2.83 -14.34
CA HIS A 53 -5.60 4.17 -14.90
C HIS A 53 -6.97 4.69 -15.39
N PRO A 54 -7.30 5.97 -15.14
CA PRO A 54 -8.54 6.53 -15.64
C PRO A 54 -8.69 6.37 -17.15
N GLY A 55 -9.82 5.85 -17.59
CA GLY A 55 -10.11 5.66 -19.02
C GLY A 55 -9.36 4.52 -19.71
N SER A 56 -8.66 3.66 -18.96
CA SER A 56 -7.99 2.47 -19.49
C SER A 56 -8.15 1.26 -18.58
N ASP A 57 -7.71 0.09 -19.05
CA ASP A 57 -7.67 -1.14 -18.24
C ASP A 57 -6.22 -1.45 -17.77
N GLU A 58 -5.32 -0.46 -17.83
CA GLU A 58 -3.95 -0.61 -17.36
C GLU A 58 -3.89 -0.50 -15.84
N ILE A 59 -3.12 -1.40 -15.22
CA ILE A 59 -2.95 -1.42 -13.77
C ILE A 59 -2.05 -0.24 -13.36
N TRP A 60 -2.55 0.61 -12.49
CA TRP A 60 -1.79 1.67 -11.85
C TRP A 60 -1.24 1.22 -10.50
N ILE A 61 -2.12 0.71 -9.63
CA ILE A 61 -1.75 0.30 -8.26
C ILE A 61 -2.33 -1.09 -7.99
N VAL A 62 -1.51 -1.95 -7.42
CA VAL A 62 -1.95 -3.11 -6.63
C VAL A 62 -1.18 -3.04 -5.32
N HIS A 63 -1.86 -2.61 -4.25
CA HIS A 63 -1.19 -2.41 -2.98
C HIS A 63 -0.38 -3.64 -2.54
N PRO A 64 0.85 -3.42 -2.09
CA PRO A 64 1.52 -2.14 -1.80
C PRO A 64 2.28 -1.48 -2.99
N PHE A 65 2.21 -2.04 -4.21
CA PHE A 65 2.98 -1.61 -5.38
C PHE A 65 2.28 -0.49 -6.15
N SER A 66 3.09 0.43 -6.70
CA SER A 66 2.68 1.37 -7.74
C SER A 66 3.41 1.05 -9.05
N ALA A 67 2.70 1.12 -10.19
CA ALA A 67 3.30 1.04 -11.52
C ALA A 67 3.88 2.39 -11.98
N ALA A 68 3.49 3.49 -11.33
CA ALA A 68 3.99 4.82 -11.59
C ALA A 68 4.94 5.30 -10.47
N PRO A 69 5.88 6.20 -10.75
CA PRO A 69 6.77 6.78 -9.75
C PRO A 69 5.99 7.41 -8.58
N THR A 70 6.51 7.18 -7.37
CA THR A 70 6.01 7.77 -6.13
C THR A 70 7.17 8.40 -5.36
N THR A 71 6.89 8.97 -4.20
CA THR A 71 7.92 9.51 -3.31
C THR A 71 8.70 8.44 -2.55
N CYS A 72 8.30 7.17 -2.65
CA CYS A 72 8.91 6.06 -1.91
C CYS A 72 9.49 5.03 -2.89
N VAL A 73 10.78 4.77 -2.80
CA VAL A 73 11.47 3.71 -3.54
C VAL A 73 11.92 2.63 -2.57
N VAL A 74 11.48 1.40 -2.78
CA VAL A 74 11.89 0.23 -2.00
C VAL A 74 12.90 -0.57 -2.80
N LYS A 75 14.07 -0.82 -2.22
CA LYS A 75 15.17 -1.58 -2.85
C LYS A 75 15.44 -2.85 -2.05
N SER A 76 15.62 -3.97 -2.74
CA SER A 76 16.05 -5.24 -2.14
C SER A 76 16.91 -6.01 -3.16
N GLY A 77 18.17 -6.27 -2.82
CA GLY A 77 19.16 -6.76 -3.78
C GLY A 77 19.23 -5.86 -5.02
N ASP A 78 19.17 -6.44 -6.21
CA ASP A 78 19.17 -5.72 -7.49
C ASP A 78 17.78 -5.24 -7.95
N CYS A 79 16.78 -5.36 -7.08
CA CYS A 79 15.41 -4.98 -7.38
C CYS A 79 15.05 -3.64 -6.75
N ALA A 80 14.24 -2.87 -7.47
CA ALA A 80 13.63 -1.65 -6.95
C ALA A 80 12.17 -1.54 -7.43
N TRP A 81 11.32 -1.02 -6.54
CA TRP A 81 9.89 -0.80 -6.79
C TRP A 81 9.46 0.54 -6.21
N TRP A 82 8.36 1.07 -6.69
CA TRP A 82 7.67 2.18 -6.06
C TRP A 82 6.63 1.66 -5.08
N GLY A 83 6.79 2.02 -3.80
CA GLY A 83 5.75 1.83 -2.79
C GLY A 83 4.72 2.95 -2.90
N ASN A 84 3.44 2.63 -2.75
CA ASN A 84 2.39 3.60 -3.02
C ASN A 84 2.30 4.73 -1.96
N CYS A 85 2.73 4.47 -0.72
CA CYS A 85 2.87 5.43 0.38
C CYS A 85 3.89 4.92 1.42
N ALA A 86 4.09 5.64 2.51
CA ALA A 86 5.00 5.21 3.58
C ALA A 86 4.58 3.83 4.17
N TRP A 87 3.29 3.65 4.49
CA TRP A 87 2.78 2.34 4.95
C TRP A 87 2.92 1.24 3.90
N CYS A 88 2.55 1.51 2.65
CA CYS A 88 2.71 0.55 1.55
C CYS A 88 4.18 0.15 1.37
N SER A 89 5.12 1.09 1.50
CA SER A 89 6.55 0.80 1.33
C SER A 89 7.08 -0.14 2.39
N LEU A 90 6.61 -0.02 3.63
CA LEU A 90 6.91 -0.99 4.69
C LEU A 90 6.37 -2.38 4.34
N GLY A 91 5.11 -2.47 3.89
CA GLY A 91 4.52 -3.74 3.43
C GLY A 91 5.25 -4.36 2.25
N LEU A 92 5.69 -3.53 1.29
CA LEU A 92 6.47 -3.98 0.15
C LEU A 92 7.84 -4.53 0.58
N ALA A 93 8.51 -3.86 1.52
CA ALA A 93 9.78 -4.35 2.07
C ALA A 93 9.63 -5.74 2.73
N HIS A 94 8.49 -5.98 3.40
CA HIS A 94 8.18 -7.31 3.93
C HIS A 94 7.98 -8.34 2.81
N LEU A 95 7.17 -8.02 1.79
CA LEU A 95 6.92 -8.91 0.64
C LEU A 95 8.19 -9.20 -0.17
N ALA A 96 9.15 -8.27 -0.19
CA ALA A 96 10.45 -8.43 -0.84
C ALA A 96 11.44 -9.29 -0.04
N GLY A 97 11.01 -9.93 1.07
CA GLY A 97 11.82 -10.87 1.84
C GLY A 97 12.41 -10.29 3.13
N GLY A 98 12.04 -9.08 3.54
CA GLY A 98 12.45 -8.49 4.82
C GLY A 98 13.91 -8.03 4.89
N ASN A 99 14.60 -7.92 3.76
CA ASN A 99 15.90 -7.27 3.61
C ASN A 99 15.77 -6.19 2.55
N ALA A 100 15.58 -4.94 2.97
CA ALA A 100 15.24 -3.85 2.07
C ALA A 100 15.67 -2.49 2.63
N THR A 101 15.79 -1.53 1.72
CA THR A 101 15.95 -0.11 2.03
C THR A 101 14.81 0.67 1.39
N ILE A 102 14.17 1.54 2.16
CA ILE A 102 13.15 2.47 1.65
C ILE A 102 13.78 3.85 1.58
N GLU A 103 13.84 4.42 0.39
CA GLU A 103 14.29 5.80 0.15
C GLU A 103 13.07 6.68 -0.06
N THR A 104 12.98 7.77 0.69
CA THR A 104 11.91 8.76 0.59
C THR A 104 12.39 10.13 1.06
N ARG A 105 11.45 11.08 1.20
CA ARG A 105 11.68 12.39 1.84
C ARG A 105 10.59 12.64 2.87
N THR A 106 10.94 13.29 3.98
CA THR A 106 9.95 13.72 4.97
C THR A 106 8.97 14.70 4.33
N GLY A 107 7.66 14.53 4.62
CA GLY A 107 6.62 15.35 3.99
C GLY A 107 6.65 15.38 2.47
N ALA A 108 7.22 14.37 1.82
CA ALA A 108 7.42 14.20 0.37
C ALA A 108 8.49 15.09 -0.27
N ILE A 109 8.81 16.26 0.29
CA ILE A 109 9.74 17.23 -0.29
C ILE A 109 10.79 17.76 0.70
N GLY A 110 10.74 17.30 1.97
CA GLY A 110 11.68 17.70 3.03
C GLY A 110 13.02 16.98 2.92
N GLU A 111 13.58 16.63 4.05
CA GLU A 111 14.88 15.96 4.13
C GLU A 111 14.82 14.53 3.55
N HIS A 112 15.94 14.09 2.99
CA HIS A 112 16.06 12.70 2.55
C HIS A 112 16.03 11.77 3.76
N ALA A 113 15.25 10.70 3.65
CA ALA A 113 15.12 9.67 4.66
C ALA A 113 15.39 8.30 4.05
N THR A 114 16.19 7.51 4.77
CA THR A 114 16.50 6.11 4.42
C THR A 114 16.08 5.22 5.57
N ILE A 115 15.21 4.28 5.32
CA ILE A 115 14.72 3.30 6.29
C ILE A 115 15.29 1.93 5.92
N ARG A 116 16.08 1.36 6.80
CA ARG A 116 16.71 0.04 6.59
C ARG A 116 15.94 -1.02 7.35
N ILE A 117 15.75 -2.13 6.67
CA ILE A 117 15.14 -3.35 7.23
C ILE A 117 16.10 -4.49 6.94
N GLU A 118 16.53 -5.21 7.98
CA GLU A 118 17.46 -6.34 7.89
C GLU A 118 16.88 -7.51 8.69
N ASP A 119 16.81 -8.67 8.06
CA ASP A 119 16.26 -9.89 8.64
C ASP A 119 14.89 -9.70 9.28
N GLY A 120 14.04 -8.91 8.61
CA GLY A 120 12.70 -8.57 9.08
C GLY A 120 12.66 -7.62 10.29
N ARG A 121 13.76 -6.95 10.61
CA ARG A 121 13.86 -5.96 11.69
C ARG A 121 14.03 -4.57 11.13
N LEU A 122 13.21 -3.64 11.60
CA LEU A 122 13.37 -2.22 11.31
C LEU A 122 14.57 -1.68 12.11
N LEU A 123 15.53 -1.06 11.42
CA LEU A 123 16.72 -0.49 12.06
C LEU A 123 16.59 1.01 12.33
N ASP A 124 15.89 1.74 11.46
CA ASP A 124 15.72 3.17 11.57
C ASP A 124 14.32 3.50 12.12
N SER A 125 14.20 3.65 13.44
CA SER A 125 12.92 3.81 14.15
C SER A 125 12.56 5.25 14.53
N ASP A 126 13.45 6.22 14.27
CA ASP A 126 13.30 7.62 14.69
C ASP A 126 12.45 8.43 13.69
N TYR A 127 11.31 7.83 13.27
CA TYR A 127 10.37 8.44 12.34
C TYR A 127 8.94 8.16 12.77
N VAL A 128 8.03 8.97 12.26
CA VAL A 128 6.59 8.78 12.40
C VAL A 128 5.92 8.71 11.03
N VAL A 129 4.80 7.99 10.95
CA VAL A 129 3.96 7.92 9.75
C VAL A 129 2.65 8.64 10.01
N HIS A 130 2.28 9.52 9.10
CA HIS A 130 1.11 10.39 9.17
C HIS A 130 -0.08 9.81 8.41
N PHE A 131 -1.26 9.84 9.03
CA PHE A 131 -2.54 9.35 8.49
C PHE A 131 -3.62 10.45 8.57
N PRO A 132 -3.69 11.37 7.58
CA PRO A 132 -4.64 12.49 7.63
C PRO A 132 -6.06 12.10 7.24
N ILE A 133 -6.25 10.99 6.52
CA ILE A 133 -7.53 10.58 5.96
C ILE A 133 -8.12 9.43 6.79
N PRO A 134 -9.35 9.57 7.33
CA PRO A 134 -10.02 8.48 8.02
C PRO A 134 -10.13 7.21 7.15
N MET A 135 -9.82 6.05 7.73
CA MET A 135 -9.78 4.78 7.00
C MET A 135 -11.11 4.46 6.30
N ARG A 136 -12.26 4.77 6.92
CA ARG A 136 -13.59 4.63 6.29
C ARG A 136 -13.76 5.44 4.99
N ARG A 137 -12.88 6.41 4.72
CA ARG A 137 -12.86 7.24 3.51
C ARG A 137 -11.67 6.97 2.61
N ALA A 138 -10.79 6.05 2.98
CA ALA A 138 -9.54 5.81 2.26
C ALA A 138 -9.78 5.47 0.78
N TRP A 139 -10.78 4.67 0.50
CA TRP A 139 -11.12 4.23 -0.86
C TRP A 139 -11.96 5.23 -1.66
N ALA A 140 -12.48 6.30 -1.07
CA ALA A 140 -13.15 7.36 -1.83
C ALA A 140 -12.21 7.99 -2.88
N ASN A 141 -10.92 8.10 -2.54
CA ASN A 141 -9.84 8.39 -3.47
C ASN A 141 -8.53 7.83 -2.88
N VAL A 142 -8.27 6.55 -3.12
CA VAL A 142 -7.13 5.86 -2.52
C VAL A 142 -5.79 6.39 -3.03
N VAL A 143 -5.73 6.91 -4.25
CA VAL A 143 -4.52 7.55 -4.80
C VAL A 143 -4.17 8.79 -3.98
N TYR A 144 -5.16 9.66 -3.72
CA TYR A 144 -4.98 10.82 -2.84
C TYR A 144 -4.64 10.40 -1.41
N THR A 145 -5.34 9.44 -0.85
CA THR A 145 -5.09 8.93 0.49
C THR A 145 -3.63 8.49 0.65
N CYS A 146 -3.12 7.69 -0.29
CA CYS A 146 -1.73 7.25 -0.27
C CYS A 146 -0.75 8.40 -0.50
N SER A 147 -1.08 9.37 -1.35
CA SER A 147 -0.17 10.49 -1.62
C SER A 147 0.09 11.41 -0.42
N VAL A 148 -0.78 11.34 0.61
CA VAL A 148 -0.65 12.13 1.86
C VAL A 148 -0.32 11.29 3.09
N GLN A 149 -0.18 9.96 2.95
CA GLN A 149 0.35 9.09 4.01
C GLN A 149 1.87 9.07 3.94
N LEU A 150 2.49 10.02 4.62
CA LEU A 150 3.90 10.36 4.47
C LEU A 150 4.71 10.05 5.73
N LEU A 151 6.02 9.98 5.56
CA LEU A 151 7.00 9.86 6.63
C LEU A 151 7.42 11.25 7.12
N PHE A 152 7.64 11.40 8.43
CA PHE A 152 8.16 12.59 9.07
C PHE A 152 9.14 12.22 10.17
N ARG A 153 9.95 13.18 10.62
CA ARG A 153 10.84 12.99 11.74
C ARG A 153 10.09 12.85 13.07
N ASP A 154 9.12 13.74 13.26
CA ASP A 154 8.35 13.82 14.49
C ASP A 154 6.98 14.48 14.26
N GLU A 155 6.19 14.58 15.32
CA GLU A 155 4.88 15.22 15.27
C GLU A 155 4.95 16.74 15.02
N ALA A 156 6.02 17.42 15.41
CA ALA A 156 6.17 18.86 15.18
C ALA A 156 6.33 19.15 13.67
N GLU A 157 7.08 18.29 12.95
CA GLU A 157 7.19 18.39 11.50
C GLU A 157 5.83 18.12 10.81
N VAL A 158 5.04 17.15 11.31
CA VAL A 158 3.66 16.91 10.84
C VAL A 158 2.79 18.13 11.05
N ASP A 159 2.83 18.74 12.24
CA ASP A 159 2.02 19.94 12.55
C ASP A 159 2.36 21.11 11.63
N ALA A 160 3.64 21.38 11.40
CA ALA A 160 4.08 22.41 10.48
C ALA A 160 3.66 22.13 9.02
N TRP A 161 3.77 20.88 8.59
CA TRP A 161 3.37 20.45 7.25
C TRP A 161 1.85 20.58 7.04
N CYS A 162 1.05 20.15 8.02
CA CYS A 162 -0.42 20.26 7.99
C CYS A 162 -0.87 21.72 7.96
N ALA A 163 -0.29 22.57 8.81
CA ALA A 163 -0.61 24.00 8.88
C ALA A 163 -0.33 24.69 7.54
N THR A 164 0.82 24.39 6.91
CA THR A 164 1.19 24.98 5.61
C THR A 164 0.23 24.59 4.48
N ARG A 165 -0.37 23.40 4.54
CA ARG A 165 -1.21 22.85 3.46
C ARG A 165 -2.71 22.88 3.75
N GLY A 166 -3.11 23.30 4.94
CA GLY A 166 -4.52 23.28 5.36
C GLY A 166 -5.11 21.87 5.41
N ILE A 167 -4.28 20.85 5.70
CA ILE A 167 -4.70 19.45 5.83
C ILE A 167 -4.87 19.12 7.32
N PRO A 168 -5.97 18.46 7.73
CA PRO A 168 -6.12 18.00 9.12
C PRO A 168 -4.97 17.08 9.54
N LYS A 169 -4.50 17.22 10.80
CA LYS A 169 -3.42 16.37 11.32
C LYS A 169 -3.78 14.87 11.27
N GLY A 170 -5.04 14.52 11.55
CA GLY A 170 -5.44 13.11 11.61
C GLY A 170 -4.72 12.35 12.72
N ASP A 171 -4.05 11.25 12.37
CA ASP A 171 -3.30 10.41 13.31
C ASP A 171 -1.83 10.32 12.93
N VAL A 172 -0.96 10.17 13.93
CA VAL A 172 0.50 10.05 13.77
C VAL A 172 0.97 8.86 14.60
N ARG A 173 1.68 7.94 13.99
CA ARG A 173 2.14 6.73 14.67
C ARG A 173 3.65 6.51 14.45
N PRO A 174 4.35 6.01 15.48
CA PRO A 174 5.75 5.59 15.33
C PRO A 174 5.90 4.59 14.18
N ILE A 175 6.95 4.74 13.38
CA ILE A 175 7.21 3.88 12.21
C ILE A 175 7.30 2.39 12.59
N GLU A 176 7.83 2.07 13.77
CA GLU A 176 7.93 0.70 14.26
C GLU A 176 6.55 0.05 14.43
N ARG A 177 5.56 0.79 14.94
CA ARG A 177 4.17 0.31 15.03
C ARG A 177 3.61 0.04 13.65
N ILE A 178 3.84 0.94 12.71
CA ILE A 178 3.35 0.79 11.34
C ILE A 178 4.11 -0.32 10.60
N TRP A 179 5.38 -0.56 10.89
CA TRP A 179 6.13 -1.72 10.39
C TRP A 179 5.47 -3.04 10.82
N ASN A 180 5.20 -3.20 12.11
CA ASN A 180 4.55 -4.41 12.63
C ASN A 180 3.15 -4.60 12.03
N PHE A 181 2.38 -3.53 11.93
CA PHE A 181 1.07 -3.53 11.27
C PHE A 181 1.18 -3.86 9.77
N ALA A 182 2.13 -3.29 9.05
CA ALA A 182 2.32 -3.53 7.63
C ALA A 182 2.67 -5.00 7.32
N ARG A 183 3.46 -5.65 8.16
CA ARG A 183 3.78 -7.08 8.05
C ARG A 183 2.53 -7.95 8.12
N ASP A 184 1.68 -7.71 9.12
CA ASP A 184 0.45 -8.48 9.29
C ASP A 184 -0.57 -8.15 8.19
N TRP A 185 -0.69 -6.87 7.81
CA TRP A 185 -1.61 -6.41 6.79
C TRP A 185 -1.27 -6.97 5.40
N TYR A 186 -0.01 -6.82 4.99
CA TYR A 186 0.44 -7.19 3.64
C TYR A 186 0.97 -8.62 3.53
N GLY A 187 1.26 -9.30 4.64
CA GLY A 187 1.88 -10.63 4.63
C GLY A 187 1.14 -11.67 3.79
N ARG A 188 -0.19 -11.54 3.66
CA ARG A 188 -1.02 -12.43 2.83
C ARG A 188 -1.14 -12.00 1.37
N HIS A 189 -0.64 -10.82 0.98
CA HIS A 189 -0.86 -10.30 -0.38
C HIS A 189 -0.15 -11.09 -1.48
N ALA A 190 0.88 -11.86 -1.14
CA ALA A 190 1.53 -12.78 -2.07
C ALA A 190 0.89 -14.19 -2.11
N ASP A 191 -0.15 -14.47 -1.32
CA ASP A 191 -0.80 -15.78 -1.29
C ASP A 191 -1.64 -16.01 -2.53
N ALA A 192 -1.62 -17.24 -3.04
CA ALA A 192 -2.45 -17.66 -4.18
C ALA A 192 -3.97 -17.65 -3.88
N HIS A 193 -4.32 -17.69 -2.60
CA HIS A 193 -5.70 -17.65 -2.09
C HIS A 193 -6.02 -16.32 -1.38
N TRP A 194 -5.30 -15.25 -1.75
CA TRP A 194 -5.54 -13.94 -1.18
C TRP A 194 -7.01 -13.54 -1.30
N THR A 195 -7.53 -12.99 -0.21
CA THR A 195 -8.83 -12.32 -0.18
C THR A 195 -8.68 -10.98 0.49
N LYS A 196 -9.39 -10.01 -0.01
CA LYS A 196 -9.46 -8.68 0.63
C LYS A 196 -10.00 -8.83 2.06
N TRP A 197 -9.44 -8.07 3.00
CA TRP A 197 -9.93 -8.01 4.38
C TRP A 197 -11.41 -7.61 4.40
N SER A 198 -12.24 -8.28 5.20
CA SER A 198 -13.53 -7.74 5.60
C SER A 198 -13.32 -6.53 6.50
N THR A 199 -14.32 -5.66 6.62
CA THR A 199 -14.26 -4.51 7.55
C THR A 199 -14.05 -4.96 8.98
N GLN A 200 -14.62 -6.09 9.40
CA GLN A 200 -14.39 -6.67 10.72
C GLN A 200 -12.94 -7.13 10.91
N GLU A 201 -12.41 -7.94 10.01
CA GLU A 201 -11.00 -8.40 10.07
C GLU A 201 -10.01 -7.22 10.08
N ALA A 202 -10.29 -6.20 9.27
CA ALA A 202 -9.48 -4.98 9.23
C ALA A 202 -9.52 -4.23 10.57
N ALA A 203 -10.72 -4.07 11.17
CA ALA A 203 -10.87 -3.41 12.47
C ALA A 203 -10.17 -4.19 13.60
N GLU A 204 -10.28 -5.53 13.61
CA GLU A 204 -9.57 -6.40 14.56
C GLU A 204 -8.06 -6.26 14.42
N LEU A 205 -7.56 -6.16 13.18
CA LEU A 205 -6.14 -5.98 12.91
C LEU A 205 -5.67 -4.59 13.36
N PHE A 206 -6.43 -3.54 13.12
CA PHE A 206 -6.14 -2.20 13.65
C PHE A 206 -6.03 -2.23 15.18
N ALA A 207 -7.04 -2.80 15.86
CA ALA A 207 -7.05 -2.89 17.32
C ALA A 207 -5.86 -3.67 17.88
N ARG A 208 -5.46 -4.77 17.23
CA ARG A 208 -4.29 -5.58 17.63
C ARG A 208 -3.00 -4.78 17.63
N HIS A 209 -2.86 -3.82 16.71
CA HIS A 209 -1.71 -2.95 16.61
C HIS A 209 -1.87 -1.62 17.37
N GLY A 210 -2.93 -1.47 18.18
CA GLY A 210 -3.23 -0.24 18.91
C GLY A 210 -3.47 0.96 17.97
N LEU A 211 -4.01 0.67 16.79
CA LEU A 211 -4.48 1.67 15.82
C LEU A 211 -5.96 1.91 16.11
N ASP A 212 -6.24 2.88 16.95
CA ASP A 212 -7.54 3.21 17.48
C ASP A 212 -7.92 4.68 17.23
N GLY A 213 -9.14 5.03 17.61
CA GLY A 213 -9.66 6.39 17.45
C GLY A 213 -10.34 6.64 16.10
N PRO A 214 -10.80 7.89 15.87
CA PRO A 214 -11.68 8.23 14.75
C PRO A 214 -11.08 8.00 13.35
N ILE A 215 -9.75 8.06 13.23
CA ILE A 215 -9.04 7.82 11.97
C ILE A 215 -9.13 6.35 11.55
N TRP A 216 -9.10 5.43 12.51
CA TRP A 216 -9.06 3.98 12.28
C TRP A 216 -10.44 3.31 12.30
N ALA A 217 -11.48 4.07 12.70
CA ALA A 217 -12.84 3.57 12.68
C ALA A 217 -13.30 3.27 11.25
N LEU A 218 -13.81 2.05 11.04
CA LEU A 218 -14.42 1.60 9.79
C LEU A 218 -15.95 1.66 9.88
N SER A 219 -16.62 1.71 8.73
CA SER A 219 -18.07 1.56 8.65
C SER A 219 -18.43 0.09 8.88
N ASP A 220 -19.47 -0.16 9.64
CA ASP A 220 -20.00 -1.52 9.84
C ASP A 220 -21.06 -1.81 8.75
N ASP A 221 -20.60 -1.84 7.50
CA ASP A 221 -21.44 -2.04 6.31
C ASP A 221 -21.32 -3.46 5.73
N GLY A 222 -20.59 -4.35 6.41
CA GLY A 222 -20.34 -5.72 5.95
C GLY A 222 -19.49 -5.79 4.68
N GLY A 223 -18.89 -4.68 4.26
CA GLY A 223 -18.06 -4.57 3.08
C GLY A 223 -16.66 -5.16 3.24
N ARG A 224 -15.81 -4.88 2.27
CA ARG A 224 -14.37 -5.19 2.27
C ARG A 224 -13.57 -3.89 2.29
N PHE A 225 -12.45 -3.94 3.01
CA PHE A 225 -11.57 -2.77 3.16
C PHE A 225 -10.30 -2.88 2.32
#